data_9b8e262f0727451bee24d39a9d18c1a3
#
_entry.id   9b8e262f0727451bee24d39a9d18c1a3
#
_cell.length_a   1.000
_cell.length_b   1.000
_cell.length_c   1.000
_cell.angle_alpha   90.00
_cell.angle_beta   90.00
_cell.angle_gamma   90.00
#
_symmetry.space_group_name_H-M   'P 1'
#
loop_
_entity.id
_entity.type
_entity.pdbx_description
1 polymer ?
#
loop_
_entity_poly.entity_id
_entity_poly.type
_entity_poly.pdbx_seq_one_letter_code
_entity_poly.pdbx_strand_id
1 'polypeptide(L)'
;MNYLEIKHLKKHFQQTEVLKDISFSVKPGEVVSIIGPSGSGKSTLLRCCTFLETLSSGEIAYMGETAVSAEDRKKPVYAPTASFKKIQHYFGLVFQNFNLFPHYSVLRNITEAPRLILKKNKTEAEANAMRLLQKVGLADKAKAYPCELSGGQQQRVAIVRALAMEPSILFFDEPTSALDPELTREILEVIRLLAEDHMTMVIVTHEM
;
A
#
# COMPACT_ATOMS: atom_id res chain seq x y z
N MET A 1 19.57 -7.84 -1.40
CA MET A 1 18.47 -8.03 -2.37
C MET A 1 17.43 -6.93 -2.11
N ASN A 2 16.99 -6.20 -3.14
CA ASN A 2 15.99 -5.16 -2.97
C ASN A 2 14.59 -5.78 -2.90
N TYR A 3 13.69 -5.18 -2.10
CA TYR A 3 12.28 -5.57 -2.05
C TYR A 3 11.50 -4.99 -3.22
N LEU A 4 11.85 -3.78 -3.66
CA LEU A 4 11.33 -3.14 -4.87
C LEU A 4 12.50 -2.61 -5.68
N GLU A 5 12.44 -2.76 -6.99
CA GLU A 5 13.36 -2.13 -7.93
C GLU A 5 12.58 -1.59 -9.12
N ILE A 6 12.80 -0.34 -9.43
CA ILE A 6 12.17 0.37 -10.54
C ILE A 6 13.29 0.89 -11.44
N LYS A 7 13.18 0.60 -12.74
CA LYS A 7 14.17 1.01 -13.75
C LYS A 7 13.48 1.73 -14.89
N HIS A 8 13.92 2.96 -15.14
CA HIS A 8 13.50 3.78 -16.29
C HIS A 8 11.98 3.85 -16.48
N LEU A 9 11.22 3.91 -15.37
CA LEU A 9 9.77 3.94 -15.41
C LEU A 9 9.28 5.24 -16.04
N LYS A 10 8.49 5.11 -17.11
CA LYS A 10 7.78 6.23 -17.75
C LYS A 10 6.28 5.94 -17.78
N LYS A 11 5.50 7.01 -17.68
CA LYS A 11 4.06 6.95 -17.83
C LYS A 11 3.52 8.14 -18.61
N HIS A 12 2.76 7.84 -19.63
CA HIS A 12 2.02 8.81 -20.42
C HIS A 12 0.51 8.57 -20.27
N PHE A 13 -0.25 9.64 -20.18
CA PHE A 13 -1.70 9.65 -20.40
C PHE A 13 -1.98 10.44 -21.66
N GLN A 14 -2.37 9.77 -22.71
CA GLN A 14 -2.52 10.35 -24.06
C GLN A 14 -1.18 11.01 -24.50
N GLN A 15 -1.15 12.34 -24.61
CA GLN A 15 0.05 13.12 -25.00
C GLN A 15 0.82 13.69 -23.79
N THR A 16 0.31 13.55 -22.59
CA THR A 16 0.93 14.11 -21.38
C THR A 16 1.87 13.09 -20.73
N GLU A 17 3.16 13.41 -20.69
CA GLU A 17 4.15 12.61 -19.95
C GLU A 17 4.10 12.99 -18.47
N VAL A 18 3.66 12.05 -17.63
CA VAL A 18 3.50 12.25 -16.18
C VAL A 18 4.71 11.73 -15.41
N LEU A 19 5.27 10.60 -15.81
CA LEU A 19 6.53 10.07 -15.26
C LEU A 19 7.57 10.01 -16.36
N LYS A 20 8.75 10.64 -16.11
CA LYS A 20 9.75 10.96 -17.16
C LYS A 20 11.04 10.15 -17.08
N ASP A 21 11.13 9.04 -16.51
CA ASP A 21 12.34 8.24 -16.28
C ASP A 21 12.69 8.11 -14.80
N ILE A 22 11.84 7.43 -14.08
CA ILE A 22 12.01 7.22 -12.66
C ILE A 22 12.73 5.90 -12.41
N SER A 23 13.84 5.97 -11.67
CA SER A 23 14.59 4.78 -11.23
C SER A 23 14.94 4.91 -9.76
N PHE A 24 14.58 3.91 -8.96
CA PHE A 24 15.00 3.78 -7.57
C PHE A 24 14.81 2.34 -7.07
N SER A 25 15.36 2.05 -5.90
CA SER A 25 15.17 0.76 -5.25
C SER A 25 14.87 0.94 -3.76
N VAL A 26 14.21 -0.04 -3.17
CA VAL A 26 13.88 -0.09 -1.73
C VAL A 26 14.42 -1.38 -1.15
N LYS A 27 15.23 -1.25 -0.08
CA LYS A 27 15.81 -2.38 0.65
C LYS A 27 14.88 -2.86 1.77
N PRO A 28 15.07 -4.09 2.27
CA PRO A 28 14.36 -4.55 3.46
C PRO A 28 14.51 -3.59 4.65
N GLY A 29 13.40 -3.26 5.31
CA GLY A 29 13.38 -2.36 6.48
C GLY A 29 13.58 -0.87 6.15
N GLU A 30 13.70 -0.51 4.88
CA GLU A 30 13.86 0.89 4.46
C GLU A 30 12.50 1.60 4.37
N VAL A 31 12.48 2.87 4.79
CA VAL A 31 11.34 3.77 4.62
C VAL A 31 11.73 4.84 3.59
N VAL A 32 11.06 4.81 2.43
CA VAL A 32 11.28 5.76 1.34
C VAL A 32 10.12 6.74 1.28
N SER A 33 10.40 8.04 1.37
CA SER A 33 9.41 9.09 1.21
C SER A 33 9.54 9.76 -0.16
N ILE A 34 8.43 9.81 -0.90
CA ILE A 34 8.33 10.49 -2.20
C ILE A 34 7.56 11.78 -1.99
N ILE A 35 8.28 12.90 -2.07
CA ILE A 35 7.76 14.23 -1.76
C ILE A 35 7.70 15.07 -3.04
N GLY A 36 6.69 15.91 -3.15
CA GLY A 36 6.55 16.84 -4.27
C GLY A 36 5.17 17.50 -4.31
N PRO A 37 4.99 18.53 -5.15
CA PRO A 37 3.72 19.24 -5.26
C PRO A 37 2.59 18.36 -5.76
N SER A 38 1.35 18.78 -5.51
CA SER A 38 0.16 18.10 -6.07
C SER A 38 0.25 18.07 -7.60
N GLY A 39 -0.15 16.97 -8.20
CA GLY A 39 -0.09 16.77 -9.66
C GLY A 39 1.29 16.37 -10.22
N SER A 40 2.35 16.25 -9.42
CA SER A 40 3.69 15.85 -9.88
C SER A 40 3.84 14.37 -10.27
N GLY A 41 2.78 13.57 -10.20
CA GLY A 41 2.80 12.17 -10.60
C GLY A 41 3.07 11.16 -9.47
N LYS A 42 3.18 11.58 -8.21
CA LYS A 42 3.48 10.70 -7.06
C LYS A 42 2.50 9.52 -6.93
N SER A 43 1.20 9.81 -6.89
CA SER A 43 0.17 8.75 -6.82
C SER A 43 0.14 7.89 -8.09
N THR A 44 0.48 8.46 -9.25
CA THR A 44 0.64 7.69 -10.50
C THR A 44 1.80 6.70 -10.39
N LEU A 45 2.94 7.13 -9.85
CA LEU A 45 4.09 6.26 -9.60
C LEU A 45 3.71 5.10 -8.67
N LEU A 46 3.06 5.42 -7.55
CA LEU A 46 2.63 4.41 -6.59
C LEU A 46 1.61 3.43 -7.21
N ARG A 47 0.68 3.93 -8.03
CA ARG A 47 -0.28 3.08 -8.76
C ARG A 47 0.40 2.19 -9.80
N CYS A 48 1.45 2.65 -10.45
CA CYS A 48 2.27 1.79 -11.32
C CYS A 48 2.97 0.70 -10.50
N CYS A 49 3.56 1.04 -9.36
CA CYS A 49 4.21 0.07 -8.47
C CYS A 49 3.25 -1.01 -7.97
N THR A 50 2.00 -0.65 -7.71
CA THR A 50 0.95 -1.57 -7.22
C THR A 50 0.09 -2.19 -8.32
N PHE A 51 0.45 -2.00 -9.58
CA PHE A 51 -0.24 -2.51 -10.77
C PHE A 51 -1.70 -2.05 -10.91
N LEU A 52 -2.08 -0.96 -10.23
CA LEU A 52 -3.37 -0.29 -10.43
C LEU A 52 -3.35 0.59 -11.68
N GLU A 53 -2.14 0.90 -12.18
CA GLU A 53 -1.92 1.62 -13.42
C GLU A 53 -0.80 0.93 -14.21
N THR A 54 -0.93 0.89 -15.53
CA THR A 54 0.07 0.32 -16.43
C THR A 54 1.19 1.31 -16.70
N LEU A 55 2.45 0.87 -16.70
CA LEU A 55 3.59 1.68 -17.15
C LEU A 55 3.59 1.82 -18.67
N SER A 56 4.18 2.89 -19.20
CA SER A 56 4.37 3.10 -20.64
C SER A 56 5.71 2.55 -21.12
N SER A 57 6.75 2.64 -20.30
CA SER A 57 8.03 1.95 -20.51
C SER A 57 8.77 1.79 -19.17
N GLY A 58 9.79 0.94 -19.14
CA GLY A 58 10.59 0.64 -17.95
C GLY A 58 10.31 -0.75 -17.37
N GLU A 59 10.80 -0.97 -16.15
CA GLU A 59 10.71 -2.25 -15.46
C GLU A 59 10.36 -2.04 -13.98
N ILE A 60 9.52 -2.92 -13.45
CA ILE A 60 9.24 -3.05 -12.01
C ILE A 60 9.52 -4.49 -11.60
N ALA A 61 10.38 -4.65 -10.61
CA ALA A 61 10.72 -5.94 -10.02
C ALA A 61 10.50 -5.94 -8.51
N TYR A 62 10.04 -7.07 -7.98
CA TYR A 62 9.88 -7.34 -6.55
C TYR A 62 10.70 -8.55 -6.16
N MET A 63 11.47 -8.46 -5.07
CA MET A 63 12.32 -9.55 -4.56
C MET A 63 13.24 -10.15 -5.64
N GLY A 64 13.69 -9.32 -6.60
CA GLY A 64 14.51 -9.75 -7.73
C GLY A 64 13.75 -10.43 -8.87
N GLU A 65 12.43 -10.61 -8.76
CA GLU A 65 11.57 -11.12 -9.85
C GLU A 65 10.97 -9.95 -10.62
N THR A 66 11.19 -9.84 -11.93
CA THR A 66 10.54 -8.83 -12.77
C THR A 66 9.05 -9.11 -12.86
N ALA A 67 8.25 -8.17 -12.36
CA ALA A 67 6.79 -8.26 -12.36
C ALA A 67 6.20 -7.79 -13.69
N VAL A 68 6.75 -6.70 -14.23
CA VAL A 68 6.33 -6.12 -15.49
C VAL A 68 7.48 -5.36 -16.12
N SER A 69 7.61 -5.47 -17.45
CA SER A 69 8.51 -4.65 -18.25
C SER A 69 7.78 -4.13 -19.50
N ALA A 70 8.17 -2.97 -19.97
CA ALA A 70 7.66 -2.40 -21.21
C ALA A 70 8.77 -1.66 -21.93
N GLU A 71 8.88 -1.87 -23.24
CA GLU A 71 9.63 -1.00 -24.13
C GLU A 71 8.72 0.15 -24.61
N ASP A 72 9.32 1.29 -24.94
CA ASP A 72 8.57 2.44 -25.39
C ASP A 72 7.64 2.10 -26.56
N ARG A 73 6.39 2.53 -26.47
CA ARG A 73 5.30 2.29 -27.46
C ARG A 73 4.93 0.82 -27.68
N LYS A 74 5.43 -0.13 -26.87
CA LYS A 74 5.01 -1.53 -26.88
C LYS A 74 4.07 -1.84 -25.71
N LYS A 75 3.30 -2.93 -25.83
CA LYS A 75 2.47 -3.39 -24.74
C LYS A 75 3.33 -3.92 -23.60
N PRO A 76 2.99 -3.61 -22.33
CA PRO A 76 3.68 -4.17 -21.18
C PRO A 76 3.62 -5.70 -21.18
N VAL A 77 4.75 -6.31 -20.84
CA VAL A 77 4.88 -7.76 -20.65
C VAL A 77 4.92 -8.03 -19.16
N TYR A 78 3.92 -8.76 -18.67
CA TYR A 78 3.82 -9.15 -17.27
C TYR A 78 4.46 -10.52 -17.04
N ALA A 79 4.92 -10.75 -15.83
CA ALA A 79 5.36 -12.07 -15.39
C ALA A 79 4.25 -13.13 -15.61
N PRO A 80 4.63 -14.43 -15.76
CA PRO A 80 3.65 -15.51 -15.81
C PRO A 80 2.64 -15.43 -14.66
N THR A 81 1.39 -15.78 -14.91
CA THR A 81 0.26 -15.58 -13.98
C THR A 81 0.55 -16.08 -12.55
N ALA A 82 1.24 -17.20 -12.41
CA ALA A 82 1.58 -17.75 -11.10
C ALA A 82 2.58 -16.86 -10.34
N SER A 83 3.67 -16.42 -11.01
CA SER A 83 4.65 -15.50 -10.46
C SER A 83 4.02 -14.13 -10.15
N PHE A 84 3.21 -13.60 -11.06
CA PHE A 84 2.55 -12.32 -10.88
C PHE A 84 1.61 -12.33 -9.65
N LYS A 85 0.81 -13.39 -9.46
CA LYS A 85 -0.01 -13.56 -8.25
C LYS A 85 0.82 -13.59 -6.97
N LYS A 86 1.97 -14.29 -6.98
CA LYS A 86 2.91 -14.32 -5.85
C LYS A 86 3.43 -12.91 -5.56
N ILE A 87 3.83 -12.16 -6.59
CA ILE A 87 4.32 -10.79 -6.47
C ILE A 87 3.27 -9.87 -5.86
N GLN A 88 2.00 -10.01 -6.24
CA GLN A 88 0.90 -9.21 -5.66
C GLN A 88 0.70 -9.42 -4.14
N HIS A 89 1.21 -10.51 -3.57
CA HIS A 89 1.20 -10.72 -2.11
C HIS A 89 2.36 -10.03 -1.38
N TYR A 90 3.39 -9.57 -2.09
CA TYR A 90 4.54 -8.91 -1.47
C TYR A 90 4.23 -7.50 -0.99
N PHE A 91 3.19 -6.87 -1.49
CA PHE A 91 2.88 -5.51 -1.09
C PHE A 91 1.43 -5.32 -0.61
N GLY A 92 1.26 -4.34 0.28
CA GLY A 92 -0.02 -3.78 0.67
C GLY A 92 -0.11 -2.32 0.25
N LEU A 93 -1.33 -1.82 0.04
CA LEU A 93 -1.59 -0.42 -0.30
C LEU A 93 -2.61 0.18 0.66
N VAL A 94 -2.23 1.32 1.24
CA VAL A 94 -3.09 2.17 2.05
C VAL A 94 -3.43 3.40 1.23
N PHE A 95 -4.71 3.59 0.94
CA PHE A 95 -5.24 4.68 0.14
C PHE A 95 -5.48 5.95 0.96
N GLN A 96 -5.48 7.08 0.30
CA GLN A 96 -5.86 8.38 0.85
C GLN A 96 -7.28 8.37 1.46
N ASN A 97 -8.24 7.78 0.76
CA ASN A 97 -9.65 7.70 1.15
C ASN A 97 -9.97 6.36 1.81
N PHE A 98 -9.37 5.96 2.87
CA PHE A 98 -9.57 4.75 3.68
C PHE A 98 -10.08 3.51 2.92
N ASN A 99 -11.05 3.64 2.02
CA ASN A 99 -11.66 2.62 1.16
C ASN A 99 -12.13 1.38 1.95
N LEU A 100 -12.70 1.57 3.12
CA LEU A 100 -13.31 0.50 3.89
C LEU A 100 -14.63 0.09 3.26
N PHE A 101 -14.96 -1.21 3.35
CA PHE A 101 -16.27 -1.72 2.95
C PHE A 101 -17.31 -1.24 3.97
N PRO A 102 -18.24 -0.34 3.61
CA PRO A 102 -19.12 0.31 4.59
C PRO A 102 -20.11 -0.64 5.27
N HIS A 103 -20.45 -1.76 4.62
CA HIS A 103 -21.36 -2.79 5.11
C HIS A 103 -20.66 -3.95 5.84
N TYR A 104 -19.33 -3.86 6.04
CA TYR A 104 -18.57 -4.80 6.84
C TYR A 104 -18.16 -4.14 8.16
N SER A 105 -18.19 -4.93 9.25
CA SER A 105 -17.57 -4.49 10.49
C SER A 105 -16.06 -4.31 10.31
N VAL A 106 -15.42 -3.61 11.24
CA VAL A 106 -13.96 -3.46 11.30
C VAL A 106 -13.26 -4.82 11.19
N LEU A 107 -13.66 -5.77 12.04
CA LEU A 107 -13.07 -7.11 12.04
C LEU A 107 -13.21 -7.81 10.68
N ARG A 108 -14.38 -7.69 10.04
CA ARG A 108 -14.61 -8.31 8.73
C ARG A 108 -13.82 -7.59 7.62
N ASN A 109 -13.70 -6.26 7.66
CA ASN A 109 -12.84 -5.52 6.72
C ASN A 109 -11.39 -6.03 6.75
N ILE A 110 -10.89 -6.44 7.90
CA ILE A 110 -9.53 -6.91 8.08
C ILE A 110 -9.39 -8.40 7.73
N THR A 111 -10.38 -9.23 8.06
CA THR A 111 -10.25 -10.70 7.99
C THR A 111 -10.68 -11.29 6.64
N GLU A 112 -11.46 -10.58 5.83
CA GLU A 112 -12.03 -11.13 4.60
C GLU A 112 -10.94 -11.52 3.58
N ALA A 113 -10.00 -10.63 3.29
CA ALA A 113 -8.92 -10.88 2.33
C ALA A 113 -7.97 -12.03 2.79
N PRO A 114 -7.46 -12.07 4.03
CA PRO A 114 -6.66 -13.19 4.52
C PRO A 114 -7.37 -14.54 4.39
N ARG A 115 -8.68 -14.59 4.65
CA ARG A 115 -9.46 -15.82 4.54
C ARG A 115 -9.64 -16.29 3.09
N LEU A 116 -9.94 -15.35 2.17
CA LEU A 116 -10.22 -15.68 0.79
C LEU A 116 -8.96 -15.94 -0.03
N ILE A 117 -7.92 -15.14 0.18
CA ILE A 117 -6.70 -15.13 -0.63
C ILE A 117 -5.61 -16.01 -0.02
N LEU A 118 -5.29 -15.80 1.26
CA LEU A 118 -4.25 -16.58 1.97
C LEU A 118 -4.79 -17.91 2.52
N LYS A 119 -6.10 -18.18 2.37
CA LYS A 119 -6.78 -19.40 2.85
C LYS A 119 -6.65 -19.61 4.36
N LYS A 120 -6.42 -18.55 5.13
CA LYS A 120 -6.39 -18.65 6.59
C LYS A 120 -7.76 -19.07 7.14
N ASN A 121 -7.76 -19.90 8.15
CA ASN A 121 -9.01 -20.23 8.83
C ASN A 121 -9.55 -19.01 9.62
N LYS A 122 -10.84 -19.05 9.97
CA LYS A 122 -11.52 -17.92 10.62
C LYS A 122 -10.84 -17.52 11.93
N THR A 123 -10.52 -18.48 12.78
CA THR A 123 -9.93 -18.24 14.11
C THR A 123 -8.56 -17.59 13.99
N GLU A 124 -7.72 -18.07 13.08
CA GLU A 124 -6.39 -17.51 12.82
C GLU A 124 -6.48 -16.07 12.28
N ALA A 125 -7.36 -15.82 11.29
CA ALA A 125 -7.55 -14.50 10.73
C ALA A 125 -8.08 -13.50 11.77
N GLU A 126 -9.05 -13.90 12.61
CA GLU A 126 -9.59 -13.07 13.67
C GLU A 126 -8.55 -12.80 14.78
N ALA A 127 -7.78 -13.80 15.19
CA ALA A 127 -6.72 -13.63 16.19
C ALA A 127 -5.65 -12.64 15.70
N ASN A 128 -5.20 -12.77 14.45
CA ASN A 128 -4.24 -11.82 13.85
C ASN A 128 -4.84 -10.40 13.74
N ALA A 129 -6.10 -10.28 13.29
CA ALA A 129 -6.78 -9.01 13.20
C ALA A 129 -6.90 -8.31 14.57
N MET A 130 -7.26 -9.04 15.61
CA MET A 130 -7.36 -8.51 16.98
C MET A 130 -6.00 -8.05 17.50
N ARG A 131 -4.93 -8.82 17.26
CA ARG A 131 -3.55 -8.44 17.62
C ARG A 131 -3.13 -7.13 16.92
N LEU A 132 -3.43 -6.99 15.63
CA LEU A 132 -3.12 -5.77 14.86
C LEU A 132 -3.98 -4.59 15.33
N LEU A 133 -5.27 -4.78 15.58
CA LEU A 133 -6.16 -3.75 16.14
C LEU A 133 -5.68 -3.26 17.51
N GLN A 134 -5.18 -4.16 18.35
CA GLN A 134 -4.60 -3.80 19.65
C GLN A 134 -3.37 -2.91 19.49
N LYS A 135 -2.48 -3.19 18.53
CA LYS A 135 -1.31 -2.35 18.24
C LYS A 135 -1.66 -0.90 17.89
N VAL A 136 -2.82 -0.68 17.24
CA VAL A 136 -3.28 0.67 16.85
C VAL A 136 -4.36 1.24 17.78
N GLY A 137 -4.60 0.60 18.94
CA GLY A 137 -5.53 1.08 19.97
C GLY A 137 -7.02 1.01 19.57
N LEU A 138 -7.42 0.05 18.73
CA LEU A 138 -8.79 -0.08 18.19
C LEU A 138 -9.44 -1.47 18.46
N ALA A 139 -8.94 -2.23 19.43
CA ALA A 139 -9.46 -3.55 19.72
C ALA A 139 -10.95 -3.52 20.15
N ASP A 140 -11.38 -2.48 20.86
CA ASP A 140 -12.76 -2.24 21.27
C ASP A 140 -13.71 -1.95 20.09
N LYS A 141 -13.17 -1.50 18.95
CA LYS A 141 -13.91 -1.15 17.72
C LYS A 141 -14.08 -2.32 16.74
N ALA A 142 -13.63 -3.53 17.08
CA ALA A 142 -13.68 -4.69 16.18
C ALA A 142 -15.07 -4.98 15.58
N LYS A 143 -16.13 -4.73 16.35
CA LYS A 143 -17.53 -4.94 15.91
C LYS A 143 -18.19 -3.71 15.30
N ALA A 144 -17.56 -2.52 15.38
CA ALA A 144 -18.07 -1.28 14.84
C ALA A 144 -18.05 -1.30 13.30
N TYR A 145 -18.85 -0.44 12.68
CA TYR A 145 -18.86 -0.22 11.23
C TYR A 145 -18.12 1.08 10.88
N PRO A 146 -17.65 1.25 9.64
CA PRO A 146 -16.91 2.45 9.24
C PRO A 146 -17.62 3.77 9.56
N CYS A 147 -18.95 3.85 9.45
CA CYS A 147 -19.73 5.05 9.78
C CYS A 147 -19.70 5.42 11.27
N GLU A 148 -19.28 4.51 12.15
CA GLU A 148 -19.17 4.73 13.60
C GLU A 148 -17.74 5.15 14.02
N LEU A 149 -16.84 5.34 13.06
CA LEU A 149 -15.43 5.64 13.27
C LEU A 149 -15.08 7.07 12.83
N SER A 150 -14.19 7.73 13.57
CA SER A 150 -13.54 8.95 13.09
C SER A 150 -12.67 8.69 11.87
N GLY A 151 -12.29 9.73 11.10
CA GLY A 151 -11.40 9.62 9.96
C GLY A 151 -10.06 8.95 10.32
N GLY A 152 -9.43 9.35 11.43
CA GLY A 152 -8.19 8.74 11.91
C GLY A 152 -8.37 7.27 12.32
N GLN A 153 -9.52 6.91 12.93
CA GLN A 153 -9.84 5.51 13.21
C GLN A 153 -10.02 4.69 11.94
N GLN A 154 -10.73 5.23 10.94
CA GLN A 154 -10.89 4.57 9.63
C GLN A 154 -9.54 4.35 8.94
N GLN A 155 -8.65 5.33 8.98
CA GLN A 155 -7.31 5.20 8.41
C GLN A 155 -6.47 4.15 9.13
N ARG A 156 -6.50 4.11 10.47
CA ARG A 156 -5.84 3.04 11.24
C ARG A 156 -6.39 1.65 10.90
N VAL A 157 -7.70 1.52 10.71
CA VAL A 157 -8.30 0.26 10.23
C VAL A 157 -7.83 -0.09 8.82
N ALA A 158 -7.70 0.89 7.91
CA ALA A 158 -7.18 0.66 6.55
C ALA A 158 -5.72 0.17 6.57
N ILE A 159 -4.88 0.72 7.46
CA ILE A 159 -3.51 0.26 7.69
C ILE A 159 -3.50 -1.19 8.19
N VAL A 160 -4.31 -1.48 9.22
CA VAL A 160 -4.42 -2.84 9.79
C VAL A 160 -4.91 -3.84 8.74
N ARG A 161 -5.87 -3.46 7.90
CA ARG A 161 -6.36 -4.29 6.78
C ARG A 161 -5.23 -4.65 5.82
N ALA A 162 -4.38 -3.69 5.45
CA ALA A 162 -3.24 -3.94 4.58
C ALA A 162 -2.20 -4.86 5.26
N LEU A 163 -1.90 -4.62 6.54
CA LEU A 163 -0.97 -5.44 7.34
C LEU A 163 -1.46 -6.88 7.55
N ALA A 164 -2.77 -7.11 7.61
CA ALA A 164 -3.34 -8.45 7.81
C ALA A 164 -3.03 -9.42 6.66
N MET A 165 -2.65 -8.89 5.49
CA MET A 165 -2.16 -9.66 4.35
C MET A 165 -0.69 -10.06 4.47
N GLU A 166 0.01 -9.65 5.55
CA GLU A 166 1.42 -9.94 5.83
C GLU A 166 2.36 -9.51 4.69
N PRO A 167 2.23 -8.27 4.17
CA PRO A 167 3.04 -7.81 3.06
C PRO A 167 4.50 -7.62 3.47
N SER A 168 5.41 -7.76 2.51
CA SER A 168 6.84 -7.44 2.70
C SER A 168 7.12 -5.94 2.57
N ILE A 169 6.27 -5.22 1.81
CA ILE A 169 6.36 -3.77 1.60
C ILE A 169 4.98 -3.14 1.68
N LEU A 170 4.88 -1.99 2.34
CA LEU A 170 3.62 -1.25 2.48
C LEU A 170 3.73 0.10 1.77
N PHE A 171 2.79 0.35 0.86
CA PHE A 171 2.66 1.62 0.17
C PHE A 171 1.61 2.49 0.84
N PHE A 172 1.89 3.80 0.96
CA PHE A 172 0.96 4.80 1.47
C PHE A 172 0.76 5.90 0.43
N ASP A 173 -0.47 6.08 -0.04
CA ASP A 173 -0.87 7.16 -0.95
C ASP A 173 -1.49 8.30 -0.13
N GLU A 174 -0.69 9.30 0.22
CA GLU A 174 -1.09 10.48 1.01
C GLU A 174 -1.91 10.15 2.28
N PRO A 175 -1.35 9.37 3.23
CA PRO A 175 -2.11 8.77 4.34
C PRO A 175 -2.71 9.77 5.32
N THR A 176 -2.30 11.04 5.28
CA THR A 176 -2.70 12.10 6.21
C THR A 176 -3.52 13.22 5.56
N SER A 177 -3.59 13.30 4.24
CA SER A 177 -4.16 14.44 3.52
C SER A 177 -5.67 14.65 3.70
N ALA A 178 -6.40 13.63 4.14
CA ALA A 178 -7.85 13.69 4.42
C ALA A 178 -8.15 13.91 5.91
N LEU A 179 -7.15 14.22 6.75
CA LEU A 179 -7.25 14.28 8.19
C LEU A 179 -6.92 15.69 8.72
N ASP A 180 -7.50 16.04 9.87
CA ASP A 180 -7.09 17.22 10.61
C ASP A 180 -5.71 17.01 11.28
N PRO A 181 -5.05 18.08 11.78
CA PRO A 181 -3.70 17.99 12.34
C PRO A 181 -3.57 17.07 13.55
N GLU A 182 -4.62 16.88 14.33
CA GLU A 182 -4.61 16.01 15.51
C GLU A 182 -4.61 14.55 15.08
N LEU A 183 -5.53 14.19 14.17
CA LEU A 183 -5.63 12.84 13.61
C LEU A 183 -4.40 12.49 12.74
N THR A 184 -3.80 13.48 12.09
CA THR A 184 -2.53 13.32 11.36
C THR A 184 -1.43 12.79 12.27
N ARG A 185 -1.27 13.33 13.49
CA ARG A 185 -0.27 12.85 14.45
C ARG A 185 -0.47 11.39 14.82
N GLU A 186 -1.73 10.97 15.05
CA GLU A 186 -2.05 9.57 15.36
C GLU A 186 -1.61 8.62 14.23
N ILE A 187 -1.78 9.01 12.97
CA ILE A 187 -1.36 8.19 11.82
C ILE A 187 0.17 8.17 11.70
N LEU A 188 0.84 9.30 11.91
CA LEU A 188 2.30 9.35 11.90
C LEU A 188 2.92 8.50 13.02
N GLU A 189 2.30 8.43 14.20
CA GLU A 189 2.71 7.52 15.27
C GLU A 189 2.58 6.05 14.86
N VAL A 190 1.49 5.67 14.19
CA VAL A 190 1.35 4.30 13.65
C VAL A 190 2.43 4.00 12.62
N ILE A 191 2.70 4.92 11.68
CA ILE A 191 3.76 4.76 10.67
C ILE A 191 5.14 4.62 11.36
N ARG A 192 5.40 5.40 12.41
CA ARG A 192 6.64 5.31 13.20
C ARG A 192 6.77 3.95 13.88
N LEU A 193 5.72 3.46 14.53
CA LEU A 193 5.71 2.11 15.14
C LEU A 193 6.01 1.01 14.10
N LEU A 194 5.48 1.14 12.88
CA LEU A 194 5.77 0.21 11.80
C LEU A 194 7.23 0.30 11.33
N ALA A 195 7.82 1.50 11.31
CA ALA A 195 9.24 1.68 11.00
C ALA A 195 10.15 1.07 12.08
N GLU A 196 9.80 1.21 13.36
CA GLU A 196 10.48 0.58 14.50
C GLU A 196 10.40 -0.95 14.43
N ASP A 197 9.30 -1.50 13.90
CA ASP A 197 9.12 -2.94 13.59
C ASP A 197 9.85 -3.38 12.30
N HIS A 198 10.70 -2.53 11.72
CA HIS A 198 11.43 -2.77 10.46
C HIS A 198 10.52 -3.07 9.25
N MET A 199 9.28 -2.58 9.24
CA MET A 199 8.42 -2.66 8.07
C MET A 199 9.01 -1.82 6.92
N THR A 200 9.16 -2.42 5.75
CA THR A 200 9.57 -1.70 4.55
C THR A 200 8.40 -0.87 4.03
N MET A 201 8.61 0.43 3.80
CA MET A 201 7.53 1.34 3.43
C MET A 201 7.93 2.29 2.30
N VAL A 202 6.95 2.60 1.43
CA VAL A 202 7.03 3.71 0.47
C VAL A 202 5.85 4.65 0.74
N ILE A 203 6.15 5.89 1.09
CA ILE A 203 5.17 6.88 1.52
C ILE A 203 5.17 8.03 0.51
N VAL A 204 4.02 8.26 -0.11
CA VAL A 204 3.78 9.44 -0.96
C VAL A 204 3.11 10.50 -0.10
N THR A 205 3.69 11.70 -0.07
CA THR A 205 3.14 12.84 0.68
C THR A 205 3.48 14.16 -0.02
N HIS A 206 2.70 15.19 0.25
CA HIS A 206 3.00 16.57 -0.11
C HIS A 206 3.40 17.41 1.12
N GLU A 207 3.31 16.84 2.32
CA GLU A 207 3.74 17.46 3.58
C GLU A 207 5.20 17.11 3.88
N MET A 208 5.96 18.12 4.38
CA MET A 208 7.32 17.96 4.88
C MET A 208 7.34 17.97 6.40
#